data_d3a66a66dea272ed8bd78044c055424f
#
_entry.id   d3a66a66dea272ed8bd78044c055424f
#
_cell.length_a   1.000
_cell.length_b   1.000
_cell.length_c   1.000
_cell.angle_alpha   90.00
_cell.angle_beta   90.00
_cell.angle_gamma   90.00
#
_symmetry.space_group_name_H-M   'P 1'
#
loop_
_entity.id
_entity.type
_entity.pdbx_description
1 polymer ?
#
loop_
_entity_poly.entity_id
_entity_poly.type
_entity_poly.pdbx_seq_one_letter_code
_entity_poly.pdbx_strand_id
1 'polypeptide(L)'
;MTDLLKRLAAAPGVYRGRGDGLESGPFVARIKVTSVVRGNAITLDYEAVSDSKGLQHVEHTILTASEAGRLELHVTCLELPGVTRFVQSEPGVFNAYEGALPAKIIVTMPSDGVLTYGWWWSRDDAEPREQSRAEVRRTG
;
A
#
# COMPACT_ATOMS: atom_id res chain seq x y z
N MET A 1 -9.55 11.97 -9.76
CA MET A 1 -8.30 11.24 -9.53
C MET A 1 -7.85 11.26 -8.07
N THR A 2 -8.58 11.94 -7.21
CA THR A 2 -8.28 11.97 -5.76
C THR A 2 -9.23 11.11 -4.94
N ASP A 3 -10.04 10.27 -5.59
CA ASP A 3 -11.09 9.49 -4.92
C ASP A 3 -10.56 8.57 -3.82
N LEU A 4 -9.45 7.90 -4.06
CA LEU A 4 -8.87 6.99 -3.07
C LEU A 4 -8.49 7.74 -1.78
N LEU A 5 -7.86 8.91 -1.91
CA LEU A 5 -7.49 9.73 -0.76
C LEU A 5 -8.72 10.15 0.04
N LYS A 6 -9.76 10.64 -0.66
CA LYS A 6 -11.01 11.06 0.00
C LYS A 6 -11.71 9.90 0.69
N ARG A 7 -11.76 8.75 0.03
CA ARG A 7 -12.42 7.56 0.59
C ARG A 7 -11.70 7.06 1.84
N LEU A 8 -10.38 7.01 1.81
CA LEU A 8 -9.59 6.60 2.97
C LEU A 8 -9.68 7.63 4.10
N ALA A 9 -9.67 8.92 3.77
CA ALA A 9 -9.84 9.97 4.77
C ALA A 9 -11.18 9.88 5.48
N ALA A 10 -12.21 9.40 4.79
CA ALA A 10 -13.56 9.23 5.36
C ALA A 10 -13.70 7.92 6.16
N ALA A 11 -12.73 7.01 6.08
CA ALA A 11 -12.82 5.70 6.71
C ALA A 11 -11.52 5.31 7.44
N PRO A 12 -11.06 6.15 8.38
CA PRO A 12 -9.88 5.81 9.18
C PRO A 12 -10.18 4.64 10.12
N GLY A 13 -9.13 3.97 10.57
CA GLY A 13 -9.25 2.88 11.53
C GLY A 13 -8.31 1.74 11.19
N VAL A 14 -8.51 0.63 11.88
CA VAL A 14 -7.70 -0.57 11.71
C VAL A 14 -8.43 -1.53 10.77
N TYR A 15 -7.73 -1.94 9.73
CA TYR A 15 -8.19 -2.91 8.75
C TYR A 15 -7.41 -4.20 8.98
N ARG A 16 -8.10 -5.33 9.05
CA ARG A 16 -7.49 -6.64 9.26
C ARG A 16 -7.99 -7.64 8.22
N GLY A 17 -7.13 -8.57 7.87
CA GLY A 17 -7.50 -9.61 6.92
C GLY A 17 -6.32 -10.52 6.62
N ARG A 18 -6.39 -11.15 5.48
CA ARG A 18 -5.40 -12.12 5.05
C ARG A 18 -4.89 -11.77 3.67
N GLY A 19 -3.70 -12.28 3.39
CA GLY A 19 -3.11 -12.16 2.09
C GLY A 19 -2.31 -13.38 1.73
N ASP A 20 -1.71 -13.32 0.55
CA ASP A 20 -0.84 -14.36 0.05
C ASP A 20 0.33 -13.72 -0.69
N GLY A 21 1.48 -14.33 -0.60
CA GLY A 21 2.69 -13.86 -1.26
C GLY A 21 3.51 -15.00 -1.82
N LEU A 22 4.29 -14.72 -2.86
CA LEU A 22 5.11 -15.73 -3.51
C LEU A 22 6.18 -16.29 -2.56
N GLU A 23 6.78 -15.43 -1.74
CA GLU A 23 7.82 -15.85 -0.80
C GLU A 23 7.28 -16.18 0.58
N SER A 24 6.30 -15.41 1.04
CA SER A 24 5.76 -15.55 2.39
C SER A 24 4.75 -16.68 2.53
N GLY A 25 4.07 -17.05 1.43
CA GLY A 25 2.87 -17.85 1.52
C GLY A 25 1.74 -17.07 2.18
N PRO A 26 0.73 -17.75 2.74
CA PRO A 26 -0.38 -17.09 3.43
C PRO A 26 0.10 -16.26 4.63
N PHE A 27 -0.49 -15.09 4.82
CA PHE A 27 -0.16 -14.20 5.93
C PHE A 27 -1.39 -13.49 6.49
N VAL A 28 -1.26 -12.99 7.70
CA VAL A 28 -2.24 -12.10 8.33
C VAL A 28 -1.77 -10.67 8.05
N ALA A 29 -2.67 -9.82 7.60
CA ALA A 29 -2.38 -8.43 7.29
C ALA A 29 -3.15 -7.51 8.24
N ARG A 30 -2.48 -6.42 8.63
CA ARG A 30 -3.08 -5.34 9.41
C ARG A 30 -2.62 -4.03 8.79
N ILE A 31 -3.59 -3.18 8.44
CA ILE A 31 -3.30 -1.83 7.92
C ILE A 31 -4.06 -0.83 8.78
N LYS A 32 -3.34 0.05 9.44
CA LYS A 32 -3.95 1.15 10.19
C LYS A 32 -3.99 2.37 9.28
N VAL A 33 -5.17 2.89 9.04
CA VAL A 33 -5.41 4.07 8.23
C VAL A 33 -5.67 5.24 9.15
N THR A 34 -4.85 6.29 9.03
CA THR A 34 -4.96 7.49 9.84
C THR A 34 -5.10 8.69 8.92
N SER A 35 -6.12 9.51 9.15
CA SER A 35 -6.28 10.79 8.44
C SER A 35 -5.46 11.85 9.17
N VAL A 36 -4.60 12.55 8.46
CA VAL A 36 -3.73 13.57 9.03
C VAL A 36 -3.83 14.85 8.20
N VAL A 37 -3.32 15.95 8.76
CA VAL A 37 -3.31 17.27 8.11
C VAL A 37 -4.71 17.61 7.59
N ARG A 38 -5.72 17.43 8.45
CA ARG A 38 -7.14 17.71 8.16
C ARG A 38 -7.65 17.01 6.90
N GLY A 39 -7.25 15.76 6.69
CA GLY A 39 -7.69 14.98 5.53
C GLY A 39 -6.91 15.24 4.26
N ASN A 40 -5.89 16.10 4.30
CA ASN A 40 -5.03 16.33 3.13
C ASN A 40 -4.07 15.17 2.87
N ALA A 41 -3.85 14.34 3.85
CA ALA A 41 -2.98 13.17 3.72
C ALA A 41 -3.52 12.01 4.58
N ILE A 42 -3.10 10.81 4.20
CA ILE A 42 -3.41 9.58 4.91
C ILE A 42 -2.09 8.88 5.23
N THR A 43 -1.98 8.33 6.42
CA THR A 43 -0.90 7.39 6.70
C THR A 43 -1.43 5.97 6.72
N LEU A 44 -0.66 5.06 6.17
CA LEU A 44 -0.94 3.63 6.14
C LEU A 44 0.19 2.92 6.87
N ASP A 45 -0.14 2.29 7.98
CA ASP A 45 0.81 1.47 8.74
C ASP A 45 0.46 0.01 8.51
N TYR A 46 1.27 -0.67 7.73
CA TYR A 46 1.00 -2.02 7.23
C TYR A 46 1.97 -3.03 7.83
N GLU A 47 1.43 -4.10 8.39
CA GLU A 47 2.19 -5.25 8.86
C GLU A 47 1.65 -6.53 8.25
N ALA A 48 2.56 -7.40 7.80
CA ALA A 48 2.22 -8.71 7.29
C ALA A 48 3.00 -9.77 8.07
N VAL A 49 2.29 -10.71 8.67
CA VAL A 49 2.88 -11.80 9.44
C VAL A 49 2.54 -13.12 8.76
N SER A 50 3.56 -13.80 8.25
CA SER A 50 3.40 -15.09 7.60
C SER A 50 3.03 -16.16 8.61
N ASP A 51 2.13 -17.08 8.22
CA ASP A 51 1.74 -18.21 9.07
C ASP A 51 2.93 -19.11 9.40
N SER A 52 3.90 -19.22 8.50
CA SER A 52 5.05 -20.12 8.65
C SER A 52 6.39 -19.43 8.92
N LYS A 53 6.53 -18.15 8.57
CA LYS A 53 7.84 -17.46 8.60
C LYS A 53 7.89 -16.25 9.52
N GLY A 54 6.79 -15.93 10.20
CA GLY A 54 6.73 -14.78 11.10
C GLY A 54 6.60 -13.45 10.37
N LEU A 55 7.09 -12.37 10.98
CA LEU A 55 6.99 -11.02 10.44
C LEU A 55 7.72 -10.90 9.12
N GLN A 56 7.02 -10.52 8.06
CA GLN A 56 7.56 -10.43 6.71
C GLN A 56 7.65 -9.00 6.20
N HIS A 57 6.76 -8.12 6.63
CA HIS A 57 6.70 -6.77 6.07
C HIS A 57 6.21 -5.79 7.12
N VAL A 58 6.91 -4.67 7.22
CA VAL A 58 6.48 -3.51 8.02
C VAL A 58 6.67 -2.30 7.14
N GLU A 59 5.62 -1.50 7.02
CA GLU A 59 5.62 -0.36 6.13
C GLU A 59 4.89 0.81 6.76
N HIS A 60 5.45 2.01 6.57
CA HIS A 60 4.77 3.26 6.88
C HIS A 60 4.71 4.07 5.59
N THR A 61 3.51 4.41 5.15
CA THR A 61 3.31 5.07 3.86
C THR A 61 2.43 6.29 4.05
N ILE A 62 2.79 7.38 3.36
CA ILE A 62 1.99 8.59 3.32
C ILE A 62 1.37 8.70 1.94
N LEU A 63 0.05 8.74 1.88
CA LEU A 63 -0.70 9.00 0.66
C LEU A 63 -1.08 10.47 0.64
N THR A 64 -0.69 11.17 -0.40
CA THR A 64 -0.96 12.59 -0.56
C THR A 64 -1.22 12.93 -2.03
N ALA A 65 -1.68 14.15 -2.29
CA ALA A 65 -1.90 14.63 -3.65
C ALA A 65 -0.90 15.74 -3.97
N SER A 66 -0.33 15.71 -5.18
CA SER A 66 0.51 16.80 -5.68
C SER A 66 -0.34 18.01 -6.03
N GLU A 67 0.31 19.16 -6.33
CA GLU A 67 -0.41 20.37 -6.79
C GLU A 67 -1.29 20.10 -8.00
N ALA A 68 -0.86 19.19 -8.88
CA ALA A 68 -1.63 18.82 -10.07
C ALA A 68 -2.77 17.84 -9.76
N GLY A 69 -2.97 17.46 -8.49
CA GLY A 69 -4.02 16.53 -8.09
C GLY A 69 -3.69 15.07 -8.32
N ARG A 70 -2.43 14.74 -8.62
CA ARG A 70 -1.99 13.35 -8.79
C ARG A 70 -1.63 12.75 -7.44
N LEU A 71 -2.15 11.56 -7.16
CA LEU A 71 -1.83 10.88 -5.91
C LEU A 71 -0.42 10.31 -5.93
N GLU A 72 0.21 10.33 -4.77
CA GLU A 72 1.55 9.81 -4.56
C GLU A 72 1.60 9.03 -3.25
N LEU A 73 2.40 7.97 -3.24
CA LEU A 73 2.74 7.24 -2.02
C LEU A 73 4.20 7.52 -1.69
N HIS A 74 4.47 7.85 -0.45
CA HIS A 74 5.83 8.02 0.08
C HIS A 74 6.05 6.90 1.07
N VAL A 75 6.85 5.91 0.68
CA VAL A 75 6.92 4.61 1.34
C VAL A 75 8.25 4.43 2.06
N THR A 76 8.21 4.08 3.33
CA THR A 76 9.36 3.53 4.03
C THR A 76 8.99 2.14 4.55
N CYS A 77 9.84 1.16 4.32
CA CYS A 77 9.56 -0.22 4.69
C CYS A 77 10.86 -0.99 4.95
N LEU A 78 10.73 -2.20 5.49
CA LEU A 78 11.89 -3.02 5.85
C LEU A 78 12.81 -3.33 4.66
N GLU A 79 12.23 -3.49 3.48
CA GLU A 79 12.96 -3.98 2.31
C GLU A 79 13.71 -2.91 1.52
N LEU A 80 13.35 -1.64 1.72
CA LEU A 80 13.91 -0.53 0.95
C LEU A 80 14.57 0.49 1.88
N PRO A 81 15.76 1.00 1.53
CA PRO A 81 16.38 2.05 2.32
C PRO A 81 15.67 3.40 2.11
N GLY A 82 15.58 4.19 3.17
CA GLY A 82 15.04 5.55 3.09
C GLY A 82 13.57 5.58 2.73
N VAL A 83 13.20 6.55 1.90
CA VAL A 83 11.81 6.76 1.46
C VAL A 83 11.77 6.64 -0.05
N THR A 84 10.86 5.81 -0.55
CA THR A 84 10.64 5.63 -1.98
C THR A 84 9.33 6.28 -2.38
N ARG A 85 9.35 7.08 -3.44
CA ARG A 85 8.18 7.76 -3.98
C ARG A 85 7.55 6.91 -5.07
N PHE A 86 6.23 6.70 -4.97
CA PHE A 86 5.45 6.05 -6.01
C PHE A 86 4.40 7.03 -6.52
N VAL A 87 4.23 7.11 -7.82
CA VAL A 87 3.31 8.08 -8.46
C VAL A 87 2.19 7.34 -9.17
N GLN A 88 0.96 7.79 -8.95
CA GLN A 88 -0.22 7.18 -9.57
C GLN A 88 -0.19 7.36 -11.09
N SER A 89 -0.26 6.26 -11.83
CA SER A 89 -0.36 6.27 -13.29
C SER A 89 -1.80 6.12 -13.76
N GLU A 90 -2.59 5.36 -13.02
CA GLU A 90 -4.02 5.19 -13.24
C GLU A 90 -4.66 4.90 -11.88
N PRO A 91 -6.00 4.99 -11.72
CA PRO A 91 -6.63 4.86 -10.41
C PRO A 91 -6.16 3.61 -9.66
N GLY A 92 -5.58 3.82 -8.48
CA GLY A 92 -5.11 2.76 -7.61
C GLY A 92 -3.76 2.16 -7.97
N VAL A 93 -3.14 2.53 -9.10
CA VAL A 93 -1.86 1.98 -9.54
C VAL A 93 -0.77 3.02 -9.36
N PHE A 94 0.21 2.70 -8.51
CA PHE A 94 1.30 3.59 -8.16
C PHE A 94 2.62 2.96 -8.58
N ASN A 95 3.37 3.64 -9.45
CA ASN A 95 4.65 3.15 -9.95
C ASN A 95 5.80 3.88 -9.29
N ALA A 96 6.87 3.16 -8.96
CA ALA A 96 8.07 3.76 -8.40
C ALA A 96 8.61 4.84 -9.35
N TYR A 97 9.01 5.97 -8.75
CA TYR A 97 9.40 7.16 -9.49
C TYR A 97 10.92 7.25 -9.58
N GLU A 98 11.41 7.62 -10.77
CA GLU A 98 12.84 7.86 -11.07
C GLU A 98 13.85 6.83 -10.56
N GLY A 99 14.50 6.10 -11.45
CA GLY A 99 15.65 5.26 -11.15
C GLY A 99 15.45 4.22 -10.06
N ALA A 100 14.27 4.19 -9.49
CA ALA A 100 13.91 3.21 -8.49
C ALA A 100 13.71 1.85 -9.16
N LEU A 101 13.67 0.82 -8.35
CA LEU A 101 13.39 -0.53 -8.80
C LEU A 101 12.10 -0.58 -9.62
N PRO A 102 12.01 -1.48 -10.63
CA PRO A 102 10.75 -1.69 -11.33
C PRO A 102 9.73 -2.31 -10.36
N ALA A 103 9.04 -1.45 -9.63
CA ALA A 103 8.10 -1.83 -8.60
C ALA A 103 6.84 -0.98 -8.72
N LYS A 104 5.72 -1.56 -8.33
CA LYS A 104 4.47 -0.81 -8.19
C LYS A 104 3.66 -1.33 -7.03
N ILE A 105 2.79 -0.47 -6.53
CA ILE A 105 1.83 -0.80 -5.48
C ILE A 105 0.45 -0.57 -6.06
N ILE A 106 -0.45 -1.53 -5.87
CA ILE A 106 -1.83 -1.39 -6.28
C ILE A 106 -2.69 -1.34 -5.02
N VAL A 107 -3.44 -0.25 -4.88
CA VAL A 107 -4.30 0.00 -3.72
C VAL A 107 -5.72 0.25 -4.21
N THR A 108 -6.68 -0.54 -3.76
CA THR A 108 -8.08 -0.36 -4.13
C THR A 108 -9.00 -0.45 -2.93
N MET A 109 -10.15 0.20 -3.03
CA MET A 109 -11.26 0.03 -2.10
C MET A 109 -12.46 -0.47 -2.90
N PRO A 110 -12.60 -1.79 -3.11
CA PRO A 110 -13.70 -2.33 -3.94
C PRO A 110 -15.08 -2.06 -3.33
N SER A 111 -15.15 -1.85 -2.03
CA SER A 111 -16.37 -1.44 -1.34
C SER A 111 -15.99 -0.68 -0.07
N ASP A 112 -16.98 -0.05 0.57
CA ASP A 112 -16.72 0.69 1.81
C ASP A 112 -16.22 -0.27 2.89
N GLY A 113 -15.12 0.14 3.56
CA GLY A 113 -14.52 -0.67 4.62
C GLY A 113 -13.71 -1.86 4.13
N VAL A 114 -13.48 -2.02 2.84
CA VAL A 114 -12.64 -3.07 2.27
C VAL A 114 -11.49 -2.44 1.51
N LEU A 115 -10.28 -2.85 1.82
CA LEU A 115 -9.06 -2.33 1.23
C LEU A 115 -8.22 -3.48 0.70
N THR A 116 -7.75 -3.38 -0.54
CA THR A 116 -6.76 -4.31 -1.08
C THR A 116 -5.45 -3.59 -1.24
N TYR A 117 -4.36 -4.29 -1.00
CA TYR A 117 -3.03 -3.72 -1.03
C TYR A 117 -2.07 -4.76 -1.59
N GLY A 118 -1.46 -4.46 -2.71
CA GLY A 118 -0.57 -5.40 -3.38
C GLY A 118 0.74 -4.78 -3.78
N TRP A 119 1.83 -5.53 -3.56
CA TRP A 119 3.16 -5.17 -4.00
C TRP A 119 3.53 -5.97 -5.24
N TRP A 120 4.05 -5.27 -6.24
CA TRP A 120 4.50 -5.83 -7.51
C TRP A 120 5.94 -5.42 -7.76
N TRP A 121 6.81 -6.39 -7.99
CA TRP A 121 8.19 -6.12 -8.34
C TRP A 121 8.80 -7.35 -9.02
N SER A 122 10.03 -7.18 -9.54
CA SER A 122 10.78 -8.24 -10.20
C SER A 122 12.24 -8.08 -9.84
N ARG A 123 12.97 -9.19 -9.73
CA ARG A 123 14.39 -9.18 -9.35
C ARG A 123 15.31 -8.83 -10.48
N ASP A 124 14.87 -9.02 -11.71
CA ASP A 124 15.60 -8.67 -12.92
C ASP A 124 14.85 -7.56 -13.64
N ASP A 125 15.30 -7.19 -14.85
CA ASP A 125 14.63 -6.12 -15.60
C ASP A 125 13.31 -6.55 -16.23
N ALA A 126 12.73 -7.66 -15.77
CA ALA A 126 11.44 -8.11 -16.25
C ALA A 126 10.30 -7.23 -15.71
N GLU A 127 9.14 -7.33 -16.33
CA GLU A 127 7.95 -6.65 -15.86
C GLU A 127 7.64 -7.03 -14.40
N PRO A 128 7.24 -6.07 -13.56
CA PRO A 128 6.83 -6.36 -12.20
C PRO A 128 5.70 -7.38 -12.17
N ARG A 129 5.81 -8.34 -11.27
CA ARG A 129 4.78 -9.36 -11.04
C ARG A 129 4.30 -9.27 -9.61
N GLU A 130 3.08 -9.71 -9.37
CA GLU A 130 2.51 -9.67 -8.03
C GLU A 130 3.33 -10.53 -7.07
N GLN A 131 3.88 -9.88 -6.05
CA GLN A 131 4.68 -10.55 -5.02
C GLN A 131 3.83 -10.84 -3.79
N SER A 132 2.90 -9.94 -3.47
CA SER A 132 1.99 -10.13 -2.36
C SER A 132 0.70 -9.36 -2.59
N ARG A 133 -0.39 -9.85 -2.01
CA ARG A 133 -1.67 -9.17 -2.05
C ARG A 133 -2.44 -9.48 -0.77
N ALA A 134 -2.95 -8.44 -0.15
CA ALA A 134 -3.79 -8.53 1.04
C ALA A 134 -5.16 -7.94 0.76
N GLU A 135 -6.19 -8.54 1.33
CA GLU A 135 -7.52 -7.95 1.41
C GLU A 135 -7.86 -7.81 2.88
N VAL A 136 -8.11 -6.60 3.31
CA VAL A 136 -8.36 -6.28 4.70
C VAL A 136 -9.68 -5.54 4.85
N ARG A 137 -10.33 -5.74 5.99
CA ARG A 137 -11.62 -5.13 6.29
C ARG A 137 -11.52 -4.32 7.55
N ARG A 138 -12.18 -3.17 7.55
CA ARG A 138 -12.21 -2.29 8.70
C ARG A 138 -12.87 -2.99 9.88
N THR A 139 -12.20 -2.97 11.03
CA THR A 139 -12.69 -3.56 12.27
C THR A 139 -13.21 -2.47 13.18
N GLY A 140 -14.49 -2.43 13.37
CA GLY A 140 -15.12 -1.48 14.27
C GLY A 140 -15.02 -0.04 13.83
#